data_39f894de584e9bceae15dd862f138471
#
_entry.id   39f894de584e9bceae15dd862f138471
#
_cell.length_a   1.000
_cell.length_b   1.000
_cell.length_c   1.000
_cell.angle_alpha   90.00
_cell.angle_beta   90.00
_cell.angle_gamma   90.00
#
_symmetry.space_group_name_H-M   'P 1'
#
loop_
_entity.id
_entity.type
_entity.pdbx_description
1 polymer ?
#
loop_
_entity_poly.entity_id
_entity_poly.type
_entity_poly.pdbx_seq_one_letter_code
_entity_poly.pdbx_strand_id
1 'polypeptide(L)'
;MLKKLLLGQMESHKKGKIMSRKKILSFEFFPTLQNSEQFFKKITSDEAVGTKILSQCLLMLFFSFLYGIVMGSYHSFEQAIAAGVKVAVLFSLAIIICFPAFFIIQFILGSKLKLHQMISIILSGFVLTTSIMVSFAPIVIIFLLTGGNYYFLQLLHIVIFILSGIFGMKTVVDALKYSCEKKSVYPQIGVVVFRFWVIILAFVGIQLAWNFRPFLGDRGQPFELFREYEGNFYTALIYTGKQLLSREEKSEGSKDAFPEEPEINDSLLQHYWDK
;
A
#
# COMPACT_ATOMS: atom_id res chain seq x y z
N MET A 1 11.88 57.08 9.20
CA MET A 1 10.94 56.52 8.22
C MET A 1 11.46 55.16 7.67
N LEU A 2 12.71 55.07 7.27
CA LEU A 2 13.35 53.88 6.67
C LEU A 2 13.35 52.64 7.61
N LYS A 3 13.56 52.81 8.93
CA LYS A 3 13.63 51.72 9.92
C LYS A 3 12.27 51.01 10.12
N LYS A 4 11.14 51.73 10.00
CA LYS A 4 9.77 51.12 10.04
C LYS A 4 9.49 50.29 8.77
N LEU A 5 9.98 50.71 7.61
CA LEU A 5 9.81 49.97 6.34
C LEU A 5 10.62 48.66 6.37
N LEU A 6 11.86 48.67 6.84
CA LEU A 6 12.71 47.50 6.97
C LEU A 6 12.18 46.48 7.98
N LEU A 7 11.63 46.94 9.14
CA LEU A 7 10.98 46.07 10.12
C LEU A 7 9.72 45.43 9.57
N GLY A 8 8.88 46.17 8.83
CA GLY A 8 7.70 45.63 8.15
C GLY A 8 8.02 44.58 7.10
N GLN A 9 9.10 44.76 6.32
CA GLN A 9 9.55 43.76 5.35
C GLN A 9 10.12 42.50 6.03
N MET A 10 10.88 42.64 7.11
CA MET A 10 11.39 41.49 7.89
C MET A 10 10.27 40.71 8.58
N GLU A 11 9.24 41.36 9.11
CA GLU A 11 8.05 40.69 9.68
C GLU A 11 7.21 39.99 8.61
N SER A 12 7.03 40.59 7.43
CA SER A 12 6.35 39.98 6.30
C SER A 12 7.09 38.74 5.81
N HIS A 13 8.42 38.83 5.70
CA HIS A 13 9.27 37.70 5.30
C HIS A 13 9.29 36.55 6.35
N LYS A 14 9.29 36.91 7.64
CA LYS A 14 9.17 35.93 8.75
C LYS A 14 7.79 35.28 8.78
N LYS A 15 6.71 36.03 8.62
CA LYS A 15 5.33 35.51 8.52
C LYS A 15 5.17 34.59 7.31
N GLY A 16 5.71 34.96 6.15
CA GLY A 16 5.71 34.11 4.95
C GLY A 16 6.48 32.79 5.16
N LYS A 17 7.62 32.83 5.84
CA LYS A 17 8.46 31.64 6.11
C LYS A 17 7.84 30.73 7.18
N ILE A 18 7.17 31.29 8.20
CA ILE A 18 6.45 30.52 9.24
C ILE A 18 5.15 29.92 8.68
N MET A 19 4.44 30.64 7.80
CA MET A 19 3.24 30.14 7.12
C MET A 19 3.59 29.04 6.11
N SER A 20 4.76 29.10 5.45
CA SER A 20 5.25 28.07 4.56
C SER A 20 5.60 26.77 5.30
N ARG A 21 6.18 26.84 6.49
CA ARG A 21 6.50 25.65 7.31
C ARG A 21 5.27 24.93 7.88
N LYS A 22 4.18 25.65 8.18
CA LYS A 22 2.92 25.05 8.70
C LYS A 22 2.10 24.31 7.63
N LYS A 23 2.40 24.50 6.32
CA LYS A 23 1.65 23.90 5.21
C LYS A 23 2.28 22.63 4.59
N ILE A 24 3.45 22.20 5.04
CA ILE A 24 4.16 21.04 4.42
C ILE A 24 3.45 19.70 4.69
N LEU A 25 2.75 19.56 5.80
CA LEU A 25 1.89 18.40 6.11
C LEU A 25 0.41 18.86 6.20
N SER A 26 -0.08 19.42 5.11
CA SER A 26 -1.48 19.82 5.05
C SER A 26 -2.31 18.63 4.57
N PHE A 27 -3.13 18.06 5.46
CA PHE A 27 -4.20 17.10 5.11
C PHE A 27 -5.22 17.65 4.12
N GLU A 28 -5.12 18.92 3.75
CA GLU A 28 -5.95 19.55 2.72
C GLU A 28 -5.81 18.92 1.33
N PHE A 29 -4.72 18.20 1.07
CA PHE A 29 -4.47 17.47 -0.18
C PHE A 29 -4.88 16.00 -0.10
N PHE A 30 -5.49 15.59 1.00
CA PHE A 30 -6.05 14.25 1.14
C PHE A 30 -7.26 14.10 0.22
N PRO A 31 -7.32 13.06 -0.63
CA PRO A 31 -8.45 12.83 -1.51
C PRO A 31 -9.70 12.55 -0.66
N THR A 32 -10.59 13.52 -0.59
CA THR A 32 -11.86 13.36 0.10
C THR A 32 -12.84 12.69 -0.87
N LEU A 33 -13.29 11.50 -0.57
CA LEU A 33 -14.24 10.72 -1.37
C LEU A 33 -15.57 11.47 -1.60
N GLN A 34 -15.87 12.47 -0.79
CA GLN A 34 -17.18 13.14 -0.73
C GLN A 34 -17.28 14.39 -1.61
N ASN A 35 -16.17 15.02 -2.03
CA ASN A 35 -16.19 16.26 -2.81
C ASN A 35 -15.11 16.28 -3.90
N SER A 36 -15.23 15.31 -4.83
CA SER A 36 -14.26 15.10 -5.92
C SER A 36 -14.03 16.37 -6.77
N GLU A 37 -15.06 17.20 -6.98
CA GLU A 37 -14.94 18.40 -7.82
C GLU A 37 -14.03 19.47 -7.19
N GLN A 38 -14.18 19.77 -5.90
CA GLN A 38 -13.31 20.73 -5.20
C GLN A 38 -11.89 20.21 -5.09
N PHE A 39 -11.74 18.91 -4.84
CA PHE A 39 -10.44 18.24 -4.78
C PHE A 39 -9.72 18.35 -6.13
N PHE A 40 -10.39 18.06 -7.25
CA PHE A 40 -9.79 18.16 -8.59
C PHE A 40 -9.47 19.59 -8.98
N LYS A 41 -10.32 20.57 -8.66
CA LYS A 41 -10.00 22.00 -8.85
C LYS A 41 -8.71 22.39 -8.11
N LYS A 42 -8.55 21.90 -6.87
CA LYS A 42 -7.37 22.20 -6.05
C LYS A 42 -6.10 21.51 -6.57
N ILE A 43 -6.17 20.24 -7.01
CA ILE A 43 -5.05 19.48 -7.55
C ILE A 43 -4.59 20.08 -8.89
N THR A 44 -5.52 20.44 -9.77
CA THR A 44 -5.20 20.99 -11.10
C THR A 44 -4.89 22.48 -11.08
N SER A 45 -5.02 23.19 -9.95
CA SER A 45 -4.62 24.60 -9.82
C SER A 45 -3.10 24.75 -9.89
N ASP A 46 -2.63 25.81 -10.51
CA ASP A 46 -1.20 26.13 -10.64
C ASP A 46 -0.61 26.77 -9.37
N GLU A 47 -1.38 26.88 -8.29
CA GLU A 47 -0.93 27.44 -7.02
C GLU A 47 -0.11 26.43 -6.20
N ALA A 48 1.02 26.87 -5.68
CA ALA A 48 1.89 26.11 -4.76
C ALA A 48 2.20 24.67 -5.21
N VAL A 49 2.47 24.47 -6.50
CA VAL A 49 2.67 23.15 -7.14
C VAL A 49 3.71 22.30 -6.43
N GLY A 50 4.89 22.86 -6.14
CA GLY A 50 5.97 22.12 -5.48
C GLY A 50 5.56 21.64 -4.08
N THR A 51 4.85 22.47 -3.31
CA THR A 51 4.38 22.11 -1.98
C THR A 51 3.32 21.01 -2.03
N LYS A 52 2.45 21.01 -3.04
CA LYS A 52 1.44 19.96 -3.23
C LYS A 52 2.08 18.60 -3.51
N ILE A 53 2.96 18.55 -4.50
CA ILE A 53 3.66 17.30 -4.89
C ILE A 53 4.48 16.78 -3.73
N LEU A 54 5.23 17.66 -3.05
CA LEU A 54 6.02 17.26 -1.88
C LEU A 54 5.14 16.72 -0.75
N SER A 55 4.02 17.39 -0.45
CA SER A 55 3.08 16.92 0.59
C SER A 55 2.48 15.56 0.24
N GLN A 56 2.08 15.36 -1.02
CA GLN A 56 1.54 14.07 -1.48
C GLN A 56 2.60 12.95 -1.44
N CYS A 57 3.84 13.25 -1.85
CA CYS A 57 4.95 12.30 -1.74
C CYS A 57 5.21 11.91 -0.28
N LEU A 58 5.30 12.88 0.63
CA LEU A 58 5.54 12.63 2.04
C LEU A 58 4.41 11.83 2.69
N LEU A 59 3.14 12.13 2.37
CA LEU A 59 1.99 11.37 2.86
C LEU A 59 2.01 9.93 2.36
N MET A 60 2.27 9.72 1.07
CA MET A 60 2.39 8.40 0.48
C MET A 60 3.50 7.59 1.15
N LEU A 61 4.69 8.17 1.30
CA LEU A 61 5.83 7.52 1.95
C LEU A 61 5.53 7.19 3.42
N PHE A 62 4.92 8.13 4.14
CA PHE A 62 4.56 7.95 5.54
C PHE A 62 3.56 6.81 5.75
N PHE A 63 2.46 6.80 4.99
CA PHE A 63 1.44 5.76 5.12
C PHE A 63 1.94 4.39 4.65
N SER A 64 2.69 4.35 3.55
CA SER A 64 3.29 3.08 3.08
C SER A 64 4.29 2.51 4.07
N PHE A 65 5.12 3.37 4.69
CA PHE A 65 6.04 2.98 5.74
C PHE A 65 5.32 2.44 6.98
N LEU A 66 4.27 3.13 7.47
CA LEU A 66 3.48 2.68 8.61
C LEU A 66 2.85 1.30 8.35
N TYR A 67 2.24 1.12 7.18
CA TYR A 67 1.64 -0.17 6.85
C TYR A 67 2.70 -1.29 6.74
N GLY A 68 3.86 -0.99 6.15
CA GLY A 68 4.96 -1.94 6.07
C GLY A 68 5.50 -2.34 7.44
N ILE A 69 5.57 -1.43 8.42
CA ILE A 69 5.92 -1.76 9.82
C ILE A 69 4.94 -2.79 10.38
N VAL A 70 3.63 -2.55 10.23
CA VAL A 70 2.61 -3.49 10.71
C VAL A 70 2.77 -4.87 10.05
N MET A 71 3.02 -4.88 8.73
CA MET A 71 3.24 -6.11 7.99
C MET A 71 4.47 -6.90 8.48
N GLY A 72 5.61 -6.24 8.68
CA GLY A 72 6.86 -6.88 9.11
C GLY A 72 6.91 -7.22 10.61
N SER A 73 6.04 -6.63 11.44
CA SER A 73 5.98 -6.87 12.88
C SER A 73 5.58 -8.29 13.26
N TYR A 74 5.13 -9.10 12.30
CA TYR A 74 4.87 -10.53 12.48
C TYR A 74 6.14 -11.30 12.89
N HIS A 75 7.29 -10.98 12.32
CA HIS A 75 8.54 -11.70 12.54
C HIS A 75 9.38 -11.07 13.66
N SER A 76 9.83 -9.83 13.48
CA SER A 76 10.73 -9.13 14.39
C SER A 76 10.69 -7.61 14.20
N PHE A 77 11.29 -6.88 15.12
CA PHE A 77 11.42 -5.42 15.01
C PHE A 77 12.27 -5.01 13.79
N GLU A 78 13.34 -5.74 13.51
CA GLU A 78 14.20 -5.50 12.34
C GLU A 78 13.43 -5.70 11.03
N GLN A 79 12.64 -6.78 10.94
CA GLN A 79 11.78 -7.05 9.80
C GLN A 79 10.69 -5.98 9.64
N ALA A 80 10.16 -5.45 10.74
CA ALA A 80 9.17 -4.38 10.70
C ALA A 80 9.73 -3.12 10.03
N ILE A 81 10.93 -2.68 10.43
CA ILE A 81 11.59 -1.52 9.83
C ILE A 81 11.95 -1.80 8.37
N ALA A 82 12.53 -2.97 8.08
CA ALA A 82 12.89 -3.36 6.72
C ALA A 82 11.66 -3.40 5.80
N ALA A 83 10.55 -4.00 6.24
CA ALA A 83 9.31 -4.04 5.48
C ALA A 83 8.72 -2.63 5.30
N GLY A 84 8.78 -1.77 6.31
CA GLY A 84 8.37 -0.36 6.20
C GLY A 84 9.09 0.37 5.07
N VAL A 85 10.42 0.28 5.04
CA VAL A 85 11.25 0.88 3.99
C VAL A 85 10.95 0.25 2.63
N LYS A 86 10.86 -1.08 2.54
CA LYS A 86 10.57 -1.80 1.29
C LYS A 86 9.24 -1.40 0.67
N VAL A 87 8.17 -1.29 1.46
CA VAL A 87 6.85 -0.88 0.96
C VAL A 87 6.89 0.57 0.46
N ALA A 88 7.57 1.48 1.17
CA ALA A 88 7.73 2.86 0.73
C ALA A 88 8.54 2.97 -0.59
N VAL A 89 9.63 2.21 -0.70
CA VAL A 89 10.45 2.13 -1.92
C VAL A 89 9.67 1.50 -3.06
N LEU A 90 8.89 0.45 -2.81
CA LEU A 90 8.06 -0.22 -3.81
C LEU A 90 7.09 0.75 -4.50
N PHE A 91 6.32 1.52 -3.72
CA PHE A 91 5.40 2.51 -4.28
C PHE A 91 6.14 3.62 -5.04
N SER A 92 7.28 4.08 -4.52
CA SER A 92 8.10 5.11 -5.19
C SER A 92 8.65 4.62 -6.53
N LEU A 93 9.21 3.42 -6.58
CA LEU A 93 9.74 2.82 -7.79
C LEU A 93 8.64 2.53 -8.81
N ALA A 94 7.49 2.04 -8.38
CA ALA A 94 6.35 1.79 -9.27
C ALA A 94 5.94 3.09 -10.01
N ILE A 95 5.89 4.22 -9.30
CA ILE A 95 5.61 5.52 -9.93
C ILE A 95 6.76 5.94 -10.86
N ILE A 96 8.00 5.89 -10.41
CA ILE A 96 9.17 6.34 -11.18
C ILE A 96 9.29 5.56 -12.49
N ILE A 97 9.06 4.25 -12.46
CA ILE A 97 9.16 3.39 -13.66
C ILE A 97 7.98 3.59 -14.61
N CYS A 98 6.75 3.63 -14.08
CA CYS A 98 5.56 3.62 -14.92
C CYS A 98 5.11 5.02 -15.37
N PHE A 99 5.40 6.07 -14.60
CA PHE A 99 4.91 7.42 -14.89
C PHE A 99 5.43 8.02 -16.20
N PRO A 100 6.73 7.93 -16.55
CA PRO A 100 7.23 8.53 -17.79
C PRO A 100 6.54 8.00 -19.04
N ALA A 101 6.37 6.68 -19.14
CA ALA A 101 5.67 6.04 -20.24
C ALA A 101 4.22 6.52 -20.35
N PHE A 102 3.52 6.57 -19.21
CA PHE A 102 2.16 7.09 -19.16
C PHE A 102 2.07 8.54 -19.64
N PHE A 103 2.96 9.41 -19.15
CA PHE A 103 2.96 10.83 -19.53
C PHE A 103 3.18 11.02 -21.02
N ILE A 104 4.16 10.33 -21.62
CA ILE A 104 4.45 10.39 -23.05
C ILE A 104 3.23 9.97 -23.88
N ILE A 105 2.61 8.84 -23.53
CA ILE A 105 1.42 8.35 -24.24
C ILE A 105 0.28 9.36 -24.15
N GLN A 106 0.01 9.91 -22.97
CA GLN A 106 -1.05 10.91 -22.79
C GLN A 106 -0.78 12.20 -23.55
N PHE A 107 0.48 12.62 -23.63
CA PHE A 107 0.88 13.79 -24.42
C PHE A 107 0.63 13.56 -25.92
N ILE A 108 1.00 12.39 -26.45
CA ILE A 108 0.74 12.01 -27.85
C ILE A 108 -0.77 11.97 -28.16
N LEU A 109 -1.59 11.54 -27.20
CA LEU A 109 -3.05 11.50 -27.34
C LEU A 109 -3.72 12.88 -27.27
N GLY A 110 -2.94 13.96 -27.11
CA GLY A 110 -3.43 15.34 -27.11
C GLY A 110 -3.92 15.84 -25.75
N SER A 111 -3.46 15.25 -24.64
CA SER A 111 -3.72 15.78 -23.31
C SER A 111 -3.08 17.18 -23.17
N LYS A 112 -3.88 18.13 -22.69
CA LYS A 112 -3.42 19.50 -22.36
C LYS A 112 -3.05 19.66 -20.88
N LEU A 113 -3.04 18.57 -20.11
CA LEU A 113 -2.60 18.59 -18.71
C LEU A 113 -1.09 18.82 -18.64
N LYS A 114 -0.68 19.75 -17.79
CA LYS A 114 0.73 19.99 -17.51
C LYS A 114 1.33 18.80 -16.74
N LEU A 115 2.62 18.57 -16.88
CA LEU A 115 3.34 17.48 -16.22
C LEU A 115 3.05 17.42 -14.71
N HIS A 116 3.16 18.55 -14.01
CA HIS A 116 2.94 18.63 -12.56
C HIS A 116 1.49 18.34 -12.16
N GLN A 117 0.50 18.67 -12.98
CA GLN A 117 -0.91 18.36 -12.74
C GLN A 117 -1.13 16.84 -12.83
N MET A 118 -0.53 16.21 -13.83
CA MET A 118 -0.62 14.76 -14.02
C MET A 118 0.07 13.99 -12.90
N ILE A 119 1.28 14.42 -12.48
CA ILE A 119 1.96 13.87 -11.30
C ILE A 119 1.07 13.99 -10.06
N SER A 120 0.49 15.15 -9.80
CA SER A 120 -0.34 15.39 -8.62
C SER A 120 -1.61 14.53 -8.62
N ILE A 121 -2.23 14.32 -9.80
CA ILE A 121 -3.40 13.43 -9.93
C ILE A 121 -3.01 11.98 -9.58
N ILE A 122 -1.92 11.48 -10.13
CA ILE A 122 -1.48 10.09 -9.87
C ILE A 122 -1.05 9.92 -8.42
N LEU A 123 -0.26 10.84 -7.87
CA LEU A 123 0.13 10.80 -6.47
C LEU A 123 -1.08 10.81 -5.54
N SER A 124 -2.15 11.52 -5.87
CA SER A 124 -3.37 11.50 -5.05
C SER A 124 -4.01 10.10 -4.97
N GLY A 125 -3.99 9.35 -6.08
CA GLY A 125 -4.42 7.95 -6.09
C GLY A 125 -3.56 7.06 -5.19
N PHE A 126 -2.24 7.24 -5.22
CA PHE A 126 -1.32 6.50 -4.36
C PHE A 126 -1.46 6.88 -2.88
N VAL A 127 -1.65 8.16 -2.56
CA VAL A 127 -1.94 8.61 -1.18
C VAL A 127 -3.22 7.94 -0.67
N LEU A 128 -4.27 7.89 -1.49
CA LEU A 128 -5.51 7.22 -1.11
C LEU A 128 -5.29 5.70 -0.94
N THR A 129 -4.60 5.06 -1.87
CA THR A 129 -4.25 3.63 -1.78
C THR A 129 -3.55 3.33 -0.44
N THR A 130 -2.47 4.05 -0.13
CA THR A 130 -1.68 3.82 1.10
C THR A 130 -2.45 4.19 2.36
N SER A 131 -3.33 5.18 2.31
CA SER A 131 -4.23 5.54 3.42
C SER A 131 -5.25 4.44 3.72
N ILE A 132 -5.88 3.86 2.69
CA ILE A 132 -6.79 2.73 2.86
C ILE A 132 -6.03 1.54 3.45
N MET A 133 -4.82 1.25 2.98
CA MET A 133 -3.98 0.19 3.56
C MET A 133 -3.77 0.39 5.06
N VAL A 134 -3.40 1.60 5.50
CA VAL A 134 -3.23 1.92 6.93
C VAL A 134 -4.54 1.79 7.69
N SER A 135 -5.68 2.09 7.08
CA SER A 135 -6.99 1.92 7.71
C SER A 135 -7.32 0.44 8.00
N PHE A 136 -6.74 -0.50 7.25
CA PHE A 136 -6.81 -1.94 7.54
C PHE A 136 -5.80 -2.40 8.58
N ALA A 137 -4.81 -1.58 8.96
CA ALA A 137 -3.78 -1.97 9.93
C ALA A 137 -4.32 -2.49 11.28
N PRO A 138 -5.38 -1.89 11.89
CA PRO A 138 -5.95 -2.43 13.13
C PRO A 138 -6.46 -3.86 12.98
N ILE A 139 -7.05 -4.21 11.84
CA ILE A 139 -7.53 -5.58 11.56
C ILE A 139 -6.34 -6.53 11.48
N VAL A 140 -5.28 -6.14 10.77
CA VAL A 140 -4.05 -6.93 10.69
C VAL A 140 -3.44 -7.14 12.08
N ILE A 141 -3.37 -6.11 12.91
CA ILE A 141 -2.83 -6.18 14.28
C ILE A 141 -3.62 -7.17 15.13
N ILE A 142 -4.96 -7.20 15.03
CA ILE A 142 -5.79 -8.17 15.75
C ILE A 142 -5.37 -9.61 15.37
N PHE A 143 -5.23 -9.90 14.07
CA PHE A 143 -4.80 -11.23 13.62
C PHE A 143 -3.36 -11.56 14.05
N LEU A 144 -2.46 -10.57 14.10
CA LEU A 144 -1.10 -10.75 14.60
C LEU A 144 -1.08 -11.15 16.09
N LEU A 145 -1.94 -10.53 16.91
CA LEU A 145 -2.04 -10.78 18.35
C LEU A 145 -2.78 -12.08 18.66
N THR A 146 -3.75 -12.47 17.85
CA THR A 146 -4.52 -13.73 18.05
C THR A 146 -3.79 -14.98 17.52
N GLY A 147 -2.55 -14.85 17.04
CA GLY A 147 -1.75 -15.97 16.56
C GLY A 147 -2.06 -16.38 15.12
N GLY A 148 -2.37 -15.41 14.26
CA GLY A 148 -2.68 -15.65 12.83
C GLY A 148 -1.62 -16.49 12.13
N ASN A 149 -2.07 -17.41 11.28
CA ASN A 149 -1.19 -18.24 10.47
C ASN A 149 -0.44 -17.40 9.43
N TYR A 150 0.84 -17.69 9.20
CA TYR A 150 1.69 -17.05 8.19
C TYR A 150 1.04 -16.97 6.81
N TYR A 151 0.50 -18.08 6.30
CA TYR A 151 -0.15 -18.13 4.98
C TYR A 151 -1.43 -17.29 4.91
N PHE A 152 -2.22 -17.29 5.99
CA PHE A 152 -3.41 -16.45 6.09
C PHE A 152 -3.04 -14.96 6.07
N LEU A 153 -2.05 -14.55 6.87
CA LEU A 153 -1.59 -13.17 6.89
C LEU A 153 -1.04 -12.73 5.53
N GLN A 154 -0.32 -13.60 4.84
CA GLN A 154 0.18 -13.32 3.49
C GLN A 154 -0.96 -13.04 2.50
N LEU A 155 -2.01 -13.88 2.48
CA LEU A 155 -3.18 -13.67 1.64
C LEU A 155 -3.97 -12.43 2.06
N LEU A 156 -4.12 -12.19 3.35
CA LEU A 156 -4.79 -11.00 3.88
C LEU A 156 -4.12 -9.72 3.36
N HIS A 157 -2.78 -9.64 3.42
CA HIS A 157 -2.04 -8.50 2.88
C HIS A 157 -2.25 -8.35 1.37
N ILE A 158 -2.22 -9.44 0.59
CA ILE A 158 -2.46 -9.39 -0.86
C ILE A 158 -3.86 -8.83 -1.14
N VAL A 159 -4.89 -9.28 -0.43
CA VAL A 159 -6.26 -8.78 -0.58
C VAL A 159 -6.35 -7.29 -0.24
N ILE A 160 -5.70 -6.85 0.85
CA ILE A 160 -5.66 -5.43 1.25
C ILE A 160 -4.99 -4.58 0.16
N PHE A 161 -3.86 -5.03 -0.42
CA PHE A 161 -3.20 -4.33 -1.52
C PHE A 161 -4.09 -4.19 -2.75
N ILE A 162 -4.77 -5.27 -3.15
CA ILE A 162 -5.68 -5.28 -4.30
C ILE A 162 -6.85 -4.31 -4.07
N LEU A 163 -7.56 -4.43 -2.94
CA LEU A 163 -8.70 -3.57 -2.63
C LEU A 163 -8.28 -2.10 -2.57
N SER A 164 -7.22 -1.80 -1.83
CA SER A 164 -6.71 -0.42 -1.71
C SER A 164 -6.29 0.16 -3.05
N GLY A 165 -5.63 -0.64 -3.90
CA GLY A 165 -5.23 -0.25 -5.24
C GLY A 165 -6.42 0.06 -6.16
N ILE A 166 -7.47 -0.77 -6.13
CA ILE A 166 -8.71 -0.55 -6.91
C ILE A 166 -9.35 0.78 -6.52
N PHE A 167 -9.54 1.04 -5.23
CA PHE A 167 -10.15 2.30 -4.76
C PHE A 167 -9.28 3.53 -5.05
N GLY A 168 -7.96 3.43 -4.86
CA GLY A 168 -7.05 4.52 -5.17
C GLY A 168 -7.02 4.86 -6.65
N MET A 169 -6.93 3.86 -7.53
CA MET A 169 -6.92 4.08 -8.97
C MET A 169 -8.27 4.53 -9.52
N LYS A 170 -9.39 4.09 -8.94
CA LYS A 170 -10.72 4.60 -9.27
C LYS A 170 -10.77 6.12 -9.10
N THR A 171 -10.23 6.67 -8.02
CA THR A 171 -10.17 8.12 -7.78
C THR A 171 -9.40 8.86 -8.88
N VAL A 172 -8.30 8.29 -9.37
CA VAL A 172 -7.56 8.88 -10.50
C VAL A 172 -8.39 8.84 -11.79
N VAL A 173 -9.06 7.72 -12.08
CA VAL A 173 -9.96 7.60 -13.25
C VAL A 173 -11.05 8.67 -13.18
N ASP A 174 -11.66 8.87 -12.02
CA ASP A 174 -12.72 9.87 -11.84
C ASP A 174 -12.19 11.29 -12.00
N ALA A 175 -10.95 11.57 -11.56
CA ALA A 175 -10.26 12.83 -11.79
C ALA A 175 -10.04 13.12 -13.27
N LEU A 176 -9.56 12.12 -14.01
CA LEU A 176 -9.29 12.24 -15.44
C LEU A 176 -10.60 12.41 -16.23
N LYS A 177 -11.67 11.69 -15.88
CA LYS A 177 -13.01 11.88 -16.46
C LYS A 177 -13.53 13.29 -16.23
N TYR A 178 -13.43 13.80 -15.01
CA TYR A 178 -13.82 15.18 -14.71
C TYR A 178 -13.05 16.19 -15.56
N SER A 179 -11.75 15.99 -15.76
CA SER A 179 -10.91 16.83 -16.62
C SER A 179 -11.31 16.74 -18.10
N CYS A 180 -11.82 15.58 -18.53
CA CYS A 180 -12.33 15.37 -19.88
C CYS A 180 -13.68 16.08 -20.11
N GLU A 181 -14.67 15.80 -19.25
CA GLU A 181 -16.06 16.19 -19.47
C GLU A 181 -16.30 17.67 -19.18
N LYS A 182 -15.75 18.21 -18.11
CA LYS A 182 -16.01 19.60 -17.68
C LYS A 182 -15.02 20.63 -18.19
N LYS A 183 -13.77 20.25 -18.49
CA LYS A 183 -12.72 21.18 -18.92
C LYS A 183 -12.26 21.00 -20.35
N SER A 184 -12.62 19.91 -21.02
CA SER A 184 -12.13 19.54 -22.35
C SER A 184 -10.59 19.61 -22.48
N VAL A 185 -9.88 19.37 -21.39
CA VAL A 185 -8.42 19.44 -21.30
C VAL A 185 -7.79 18.05 -21.47
N TYR A 186 -8.58 16.99 -21.27
CA TYR A 186 -8.13 15.62 -21.34
C TYR A 186 -8.95 14.82 -22.36
N PRO A 187 -8.34 14.05 -23.28
CA PRO A 187 -9.04 13.30 -24.30
C PRO A 187 -9.78 12.09 -23.74
N GLN A 188 -10.96 11.74 -24.26
CA GLN A 188 -11.73 10.57 -23.81
C GLN A 188 -10.95 9.26 -23.97
N ILE A 189 -10.22 9.11 -25.10
CA ILE A 189 -9.38 7.95 -25.34
C ILE A 189 -8.26 7.83 -24.28
N GLY A 190 -7.78 8.94 -23.74
CA GLY A 190 -6.79 8.97 -22.67
C GLY A 190 -7.27 8.28 -21.39
N VAL A 191 -8.58 8.36 -21.07
CA VAL A 191 -9.16 7.64 -19.91
C VAL A 191 -9.13 6.13 -20.13
N VAL A 192 -9.39 5.66 -21.35
CA VAL A 192 -9.31 4.24 -21.70
C VAL A 192 -7.88 3.74 -21.57
N VAL A 193 -6.93 4.48 -22.16
CA VAL A 193 -5.50 4.16 -22.08
C VAL A 193 -5.01 4.16 -20.63
N PHE A 194 -5.51 5.08 -19.79
CA PHE A 194 -5.17 5.09 -18.37
C PHE A 194 -5.61 3.77 -17.67
N ARG A 195 -6.78 3.22 -17.99
CA ARG A 195 -7.22 1.95 -17.41
C ARG A 195 -6.28 0.80 -17.77
N PHE A 196 -5.80 0.74 -19.02
CA PHE A 196 -4.79 -0.24 -19.42
C PHE A 196 -3.46 0.01 -18.69
N TRP A 197 -3.06 1.27 -18.53
CA TRP A 197 -1.85 1.60 -17.79
C TRP A 197 -1.92 1.15 -16.31
N VAL A 198 -3.09 1.24 -15.68
CA VAL A 198 -3.29 0.72 -14.30
C VAL A 198 -3.02 -0.79 -14.23
N ILE A 199 -3.39 -1.56 -15.25
CA ILE A 199 -3.08 -2.99 -15.32
C ILE A 199 -1.56 -3.20 -15.41
N ILE A 200 -0.87 -2.43 -16.25
CA ILE A 200 0.60 -2.47 -16.36
C ILE A 200 1.24 -2.09 -15.03
N LEU A 201 0.76 -1.03 -14.40
CA LEU A 201 1.24 -0.58 -13.08
C LEU A 201 1.07 -1.68 -12.02
N ALA A 202 -0.08 -2.36 -12.00
CA ALA A 202 -0.32 -3.48 -11.09
C ALA A 202 0.65 -4.63 -11.36
N PHE A 203 0.88 -4.98 -12.62
CA PHE A 203 1.86 -6.01 -13.00
C PHE A 203 3.28 -5.65 -12.57
N VAL A 204 3.73 -4.42 -12.84
CA VAL A 204 5.06 -3.94 -12.40
C VAL A 204 5.14 -3.93 -10.87
N GLY A 205 4.09 -3.50 -10.17
CA GLY A 205 4.01 -3.54 -8.71
C GLY A 205 4.15 -4.94 -8.13
N ILE A 206 3.50 -5.95 -8.74
CA ILE A 206 3.63 -7.36 -8.35
C ILE A 206 5.07 -7.86 -8.55
N GLN A 207 5.70 -7.52 -9.69
CA GLN A 207 7.09 -7.92 -9.95
C GLN A 207 8.07 -7.26 -8.97
N LEU A 208 7.88 -5.98 -8.67
CA LEU A 208 8.68 -5.30 -7.65
C LEU A 208 8.48 -5.91 -6.27
N ALA A 209 7.22 -6.21 -5.88
CA ALA A 209 6.93 -6.86 -4.62
C ALA A 209 7.60 -8.24 -4.53
N TRP A 210 7.60 -9.02 -5.62
CA TRP A 210 8.30 -10.30 -5.66
C TRP A 210 9.81 -10.15 -5.45
N ASN A 211 10.44 -9.15 -6.03
CA ASN A 211 11.86 -8.86 -5.88
C ASN A 211 12.24 -8.39 -4.46
N PHE A 212 11.35 -7.68 -3.77
CA PHE A 212 11.59 -7.14 -2.43
C PHE A 212 11.24 -8.09 -1.28
N ARG A 213 10.75 -9.30 -1.57
CA ARG A 213 10.44 -10.27 -0.51
C ARG A 213 11.68 -10.62 0.34
N PRO A 214 11.53 -11.02 1.60
CA PRO A 214 10.30 -11.15 2.35
C PRO A 214 9.84 -9.82 2.94
N PHE A 215 8.51 -9.60 2.99
CA PHE A 215 7.90 -8.50 3.72
C PHE A 215 7.45 -8.95 5.10
N LEU A 216 6.72 -10.07 5.17
CA LEU A 216 6.15 -10.58 6.41
C LEU A 216 7.22 -11.26 7.28
N GLY A 217 8.18 -11.98 6.67
CA GLY A 217 9.13 -12.84 7.38
C GLY A 217 8.45 -14.08 7.97
N ASP A 218 9.17 -15.19 8.06
CA ASP A 218 8.69 -16.41 8.71
C ASP A 218 9.35 -16.51 10.09
N ARG A 219 8.54 -16.68 11.17
CA ARG A 219 9.05 -16.75 12.55
C ARG A 219 10.03 -17.90 12.79
N GLY A 220 10.00 -18.93 11.93
CA GLY A 220 10.91 -20.09 12.02
C GLY A 220 12.24 -19.88 11.30
N GLN A 221 12.46 -18.75 10.63
CA GLN A 221 13.66 -18.46 9.86
C GLN A 221 14.40 -17.23 10.41
N PRO A 222 15.73 -17.13 10.23
CA PRO A 222 16.46 -15.92 10.60
C PRO A 222 16.00 -14.71 9.79
N PHE A 223 16.35 -13.50 10.26
CA PHE A 223 16.09 -12.26 9.52
C PHE A 223 16.83 -12.28 8.18
N GLU A 224 16.08 -12.07 7.08
CA GLU A 224 16.61 -11.94 5.73
C GLU A 224 16.14 -10.62 5.12
N LEU A 225 17.08 -9.80 4.66
CA LEU A 225 16.72 -8.57 3.96
C LEU A 225 16.11 -8.88 2.59
N PHE A 226 16.70 -9.81 1.84
CA PHE A 226 16.17 -10.30 0.56
C PHE A 226 16.29 -11.81 0.53
N ARG A 227 15.26 -12.46 -0.06
CA ARG A 227 15.25 -13.92 -0.23
C ARG A 227 15.73 -14.27 -1.63
N GLU A 228 16.48 -15.36 -1.75
CA GLU A 228 16.92 -15.88 -3.04
C GLU A 228 15.76 -16.21 -3.99
N TYR A 229 16.04 -16.17 -5.29
CA TYR A 229 15.03 -16.34 -6.34
C TYR A 229 14.58 -17.80 -6.42
N GLU A 230 13.44 -18.13 -5.83
CA GLU A 230 12.78 -19.41 -5.98
C GLU A 230 11.39 -19.22 -6.59
N GLY A 231 11.16 -19.76 -7.79
CA GLY A 231 9.86 -19.74 -8.47
C GLY A 231 9.39 -18.32 -8.88
N ASN A 232 8.09 -18.17 -9.07
CA ASN A 232 7.45 -16.89 -9.39
C ASN A 232 6.28 -16.58 -8.43
N PHE A 233 5.82 -15.33 -8.44
CA PHE A 233 4.71 -14.86 -7.58
C PHE A 233 3.47 -15.73 -7.70
N TYR A 234 3.10 -16.14 -8.90
CA TYR A 234 1.86 -16.89 -9.15
C TYR A 234 1.90 -18.29 -8.57
N THR A 235 3.04 -19.00 -8.72
CA THR A 235 3.24 -20.33 -8.12
C THR A 235 3.24 -20.25 -6.59
N ALA A 236 3.86 -19.22 -6.01
CA ALA A 236 3.85 -19.00 -4.57
C ALA A 236 2.44 -18.71 -4.04
N LEU A 237 1.63 -17.93 -4.75
CA LEU A 237 0.26 -17.64 -4.38
C LEU A 237 -0.62 -18.91 -4.37
N ILE A 238 -0.52 -19.73 -5.42
CA ILE A 238 -1.23 -21.01 -5.51
C ILE A 238 -0.81 -21.95 -4.38
N TYR A 239 0.50 -22.04 -4.11
CA TYR A 239 1.04 -22.85 -3.03
C TYR A 239 0.50 -22.41 -1.67
N THR A 240 0.52 -21.10 -1.38
CA THR A 240 -0.01 -20.51 -0.15
C THR A 240 -1.50 -20.83 0.05
N GLY A 241 -2.29 -20.71 -1.01
CA GLY A 241 -3.72 -21.07 -0.98
C GLY A 241 -3.96 -22.55 -0.70
N LYS A 242 -3.19 -23.45 -1.35
CA LYS A 242 -3.27 -24.90 -1.09
C LYS A 242 -2.89 -25.27 0.35
N GLN A 243 -1.86 -24.64 0.90
CA GLN A 243 -1.43 -24.89 2.29
C GLN A 243 -2.49 -24.46 3.30
N LEU A 244 -3.25 -23.41 3.05
CA LEU A 244 -4.36 -23.02 3.91
C LEU A 244 -5.47 -24.05 3.87
N LEU A 245 -5.92 -24.45 2.67
CA LEU A 245 -7.01 -25.43 2.51
C LEU A 245 -6.66 -26.78 3.11
N SER A 246 -5.45 -27.30 2.87
CA SER A 246 -5.02 -28.59 3.43
C SER A 246 -4.84 -28.59 4.95
N ARG A 247 -4.63 -27.42 5.56
CA ARG A 247 -4.58 -27.27 7.02
C ARG A 247 -5.97 -27.26 7.65
N GLU A 248 -6.94 -26.64 6.99
CA GLU A 248 -8.34 -26.65 7.42
C GLU A 248 -8.91 -28.09 7.39
N GLU A 249 -8.65 -28.85 6.32
CA GLU A 249 -9.04 -30.27 6.23
C GLU A 249 -8.45 -31.13 7.36
N LYS A 250 -7.17 -30.94 7.71
CA LYS A 250 -6.53 -31.64 8.83
C LYS A 250 -7.08 -31.21 10.19
N SER A 251 -7.50 -29.97 10.33
CA SER A 251 -8.11 -29.44 11.57
C SER A 251 -9.53 -29.98 11.76
N GLU A 252 -10.30 -30.17 10.70
CA GLU A 252 -11.64 -30.76 10.75
C GLU A 252 -11.57 -32.28 10.97
N GLY A 253 -10.70 -33.00 10.26
CA GLY A 253 -10.50 -34.45 10.44
C GLY A 253 -9.96 -34.84 11.81
N SER A 254 -9.28 -33.91 12.52
CA SER A 254 -8.83 -34.14 13.92
C SER A 254 -9.92 -33.89 14.96
N LYS A 255 -10.99 -33.17 14.61
CA LYS A 255 -12.14 -32.96 15.53
C LYS A 255 -13.10 -34.14 15.54
N ASP A 256 -13.12 -34.92 14.46
CA ASP A 256 -13.98 -36.10 14.32
C ASP A 256 -13.30 -37.42 14.81
N ALA A 257 -12.00 -37.37 15.09
CA ALA A 257 -11.31 -38.47 15.77
C ALA A 257 -11.59 -38.38 17.27
N PHE A 258 -12.58 -39.11 17.74
CA PHE A 258 -12.69 -39.43 19.16
C PHE A 258 -11.35 -39.99 19.63
N PRO A 259 -10.84 -39.59 20.82
CA PRO A 259 -9.66 -40.25 21.36
C PRO A 259 -10.02 -41.74 21.51
N GLU A 260 -9.33 -42.59 20.75
CA GLU A 260 -9.35 -44.02 21.02
C GLU A 260 -8.99 -44.16 22.50
N GLU A 261 -9.92 -44.75 23.29
CA GLU A 261 -9.62 -45.13 24.67
C GLU A 261 -8.33 -45.98 24.62
N PRO A 262 -7.36 -45.69 25.49
CA PRO A 262 -6.15 -46.48 25.52
C PRO A 262 -6.57 -47.93 25.75
N GLU A 263 -6.30 -48.85 24.79
CA GLU A 263 -6.44 -50.29 24.99
C GLU A 263 -5.71 -50.64 26.29
N ILE A 264 -6.50 -50.94 27.31
CA ILE A 264 -5.97 -51.43 28.58
C ILE A 264 -5.34 -52.78 28.23
N ASN A 265 -4.02 -52.82 28.18
CA ASN A 265 -3.27 -54.02 27.91
C ASN A 265 -3.49 -54.97 29.08
N ASP A 266 -4.37 -55.94 28.90
CA ASP A 266 -4.72 -56.99 29.88
C ASP A 266 -3.52 -57.70 30.49
N SER A 267 -2.37 -57.66 29.84
CA SER A 267 -1.10 -58.24 30.35
C SER A 267 -0.56 -57.48 31.57
N LEU A 268 -0.91 -56.22 31.78
CA LEU A 268 -0.49 -55.42 32.96
C LEU A 268 -1.42 -55.71 34.17
N LEU A 269 -2.67 -56.09 33.97
CA LEU A 269 -3.61 -56.43 35.04
C LEU A 269 -3.31 -57.81 35.63
N GLN A 270 -2.85 -58.78 34.85
CA GLN A 270 -2.47 -60.11 35.39
C GLN A 270 -1.27 -60.06 36.32
N HIS A 271 -0.32 -59.14 36.09
CA HIS A 271 0.86 -59.03 36.99
C HIS A 271 0.55 -58.42 38.36
N TYR A 272 -0.62 -57.84 38.58
CA TYR A 272 -1.06 -57.24 39.84
C TYR A 272 -1.84 -58.22 40.74
N TRP A 273 -2.36 -59.32 40.16
CA TRP A 273 -3.15 -60.34 40.94
C TRP A 273 -2.33 -61.55 41.33
N ASP A 274 -1.10 -61.71 40.82
CA ASP A 274 -0.19 -62.81 41.17
C ASP A 274 0.84 -62.43 42.27
N LYS A 275 0.60 -61.39 43.04
CA LYS A 275 1.34 -61.01 44.23
C LYS A 275 0.38 -60.93 45.41
#